data_a244cb79a91a896a96d7940afb1dec1b
#
_entry.id   a244cb79a91a896a96d7940afb1dec1b
#
_cell.length_a   1.000
_cell.length_b   1.000
_cell.length_c   1.000
_cell.angle_alpha   90.00
_cell.angle_beta   90.00
_cell.angle_gamma   90.00
#
_symmetry.space_group_name_H-M   'P 1'
#
loop_
_entity.id
_entity.type
_entity.pdbx_description
1 polymer ?
#
loop_
_entity_poly.entity_id
_entity_poly.type
_entity_poly.pdbx_seq_one_letter_code
_entity_poly.pdbx_strand_id
1 'polypeptide(L)'
;GGFAGGWAGKSFRADHQRVELRQVEGGVADEVGLTAIGEVAQRVQPAVANINVGAEGIAGIGSGVVIDRDGHILTNNHVISLAADDSGIEITVNFDGDPESRAVPAEVVGRDPMTDLAVIKVEDVDGLTVAELGDSDAVQVGDNVVAMGSPQGLNGTVTAGIVSAKNRPIRLAGEGTDTDGVADAIQTDASINPGNSGGPLVDMRGAVIGINTVIYTESGGSQGLGFAIPINMAARIAEQLIAGEQPVHPTIGVTARTSTNGALAGAEVATVVDG
;
A
#
# COMPACT_ATOMS: atom_id res chain seq x y z
N GLY A 1 86.12 -27.32 2.52
CA GLY A 1 85.15 -27.36 1.46
C GLY A 1 83.71 -27.07 2.00
N GLY A 2 83.25 -25.85 1.93
CA GLY A 2 81.92 -25.50 2.32
C GLY A 2 81.16 -25.04 1.08
N PHE A 3 80.04 -25.69 0.76
CA PHE A 3 79.08 -25.22 -0.24
C PHE A 3 78.04 -24.28 0.43
N ALA A 4 78.11 -23.01 0.06
CA ALA A 4 77.04 -22.05 0.39
C ALA A 4 76.06 -22.04 -0.77
N GLY A 5 74.85 -22.61 -0.54
CA GLY A 5 73.74 -22.55 -1.46
C GLY A 5 72.93 -21.28 -1.22
N GLY A 6 73.11 -20.31 -2.14
CA GLY A 6 72.28 -19.11 -2.10
C GLY A 6 70.87 -19.37 -2.67
N TRP A 7 69.86 -19.24 -1.86
CA TRP A 7 68.42 -19.16 -2.30
C TRP A 7 68.12 -17.73 -2.75
N ALA A 8 68.00 -17.54 -4.06
CA ALA A 8 67.44 -16.28 -4.59
C ALA A 8 65.92 -16.31 -4.49
N GLY A 9 65.42 -15.64 -3.51
CA GLY A 9 63.99 -15.40 -3.38
C GLY A 9 63.51 -14.45 -4.49
N LYS A 10 62.73 -14.96 -5.45
CA LYS A 10 61.98 -14.13 -6.38
C LYS A 10 60.81 -13.48 -5.61
N SER A 11 60.95 -12.21 -5.29
CA SER A 11 59.81 -11.39 -4.83
C SER A 11 58.85 -11.16 -5.99
N PHE A 12 57.73 -11.83 -5.98
CA PHE A 12 56.59 -11.44 -6.82
C PHE A 12 56.06 -10.11 -6.30
N ARG A 13 56.38 -9.01 -6.96
CA ARG A 13 55.62 -7.78 -6.84
C ARG A 13 54.30 -8.00 -7.56
N ALA A 14 53.24 -8.17 -6.78
CA ALA A 14 51.86 -8.03 -7.30
C ALA A 14 51.68 -6.57 -7.71
N ASP A 15 51.64 -6.36 -9.02
CA ASP A 15 51.27 -5.06 -9.60
C ASP A 15 49.76 -4.86 -9.35
N HIS A 16 49.45 -4.22 -8.23
CA HIS A 16 48.10 -3.81 -7.95
C HIS A 16 47.76 -2.66 -8.89
N GLN A 17 47.14 -2.94 -10.03
CA GLN A 17 46.47 -1.94 -10.83
C GLN A 17 45.46 -1.24 -9.93
N ARG A 18 45.69 0.02 -9.59
CA ARG A 18 44.71 0.87 -8.94
C ARG A 18 43.57 1.07 -9.92
N VAL A 19 42.41 0.48 -9.60
CA VAL A 19 41.16 0.79 -10.28
C VAL A 19 40.74 2.17 -9.79
N GLU A 20 40.85 3.18 -10.62
CA GLU A 20 40.24 4.48 -10.37
C GLU A 20 38.74 4.40 -10.67
N LEU A 21 37.96 4.38 -9.62
CA LEU A 21 36.51 4.53 -9.73
C LEU A 21 36.20 6.01 -10.01
N ARG A 22 35.70 6.28 -11.20
CA ARG A 22 35.23 7.63 -11.56
C ARG A 22 33.86 7.87 -10.94
N GLN A 23 33.82 8.68 -9.90
CA GLN A 23 32.59 9.16 -9.32
C GLN A 23 32.11 10.35 -10.16
N VAL A 24 30.84 10.29 -10.64
CA VAL A 24 30.20 11.43 -11.30
C VAL A 24 29.76 12.37 -10.19
N GLU A 25 30.34 13.57 -10.13
CA GLU A 25 29.89 14.61 -9.23
C GLU A 25 28.59 15.21 -9.78
N GLY A 26 27.57 15.25 -8.93
CA GLY A 26 26.25 15.80 -9.24
C GLY A 26 25.15 14.77 -8.93
N GLY A 27 24.21 15.14 -8.08
CA GLY A 27 22.98 14.38 -7.89
C GLY A 27 22.13 14.40 -9.17
N VAL A 28 21.44 13.34 -9.46
CA VAL A 28 20.57 13.22 -10.65
C VAL A 28 19.50 14.32 -10.70
N ALA A 29 19.27 15.02 -9.60
CA ALA A 29 18.23 16.06 -9.46
C ALA A 29 18.67 17.50 -9.84
N ASP A 30 19.96 17.80 -9.87
CA ASP A 30 20.41 19.20 -9.99
C ASP A 30 20.46 19.74 -11.43
N GLU A 31 20.48 18.87 -12.46
CA GLU A 31 20.59 19.28 -13.86
C GLU A 31 19.43 18.84 -14.77
N VAL A 32 18.58 17.88 -14.36
CA VAL A 32 17.58 17.27 -15.24
C VAL A 32 16.12 17.51 -14.78
N GLY A 33 15.91 18.10 -13.60
CA GLY A 33 14.58 18.19 -12.98
C GLY A 33 14.10 16.84 -12.44
N LEU A 34 12.93 16.84 -11.82
CA LEU A 34 12.28 15.61 -11.35
C LEU A 34 11.87 14.73 -12.52
N THR A 35 11.96 13.41 -12.33
CA THR A 35 11.31 12.47 -13.25
C THR A 35 9.79 12.59 -13.11
N ALA A 36 9.02 12.15 -14.12
CA ALA A 36 7.56 12.15 -14.05
C ALA A 36 7.02 11.43 -12.78
N ILE A 37 7.66 10.34 -12.36
CA ILE A 37 7.35 9.63 -11.11
C ILE A 37 7.66 10.52 -9.91
N GLY A 38 8.79 11.22 -9.90
CA GLY A 38 9.17 12.14 -8.83
C GLY A 38 8.20 13.31 -8.67
N GLU A 39 7.70 13.86 -9.78
CA GLU A 39 6.69 14.92 -9.77
C GLU A 39 5.36 14.43 -9.21
N VAL A 40 4.93 13.22 -9.58
CA VAL A 40 3.72 12.59 -9.02
C VAL A 40 3.90 12.38 -7.51
N ALA A 41 5.03 11.80 -7.09
CA ALA A 41 5.31 11.54 -5.69
C ALA A 41 5.29 12.85 -4.88
N GLN A 42 5.97 13.89 -5.33
CA GLN A 42 6.02 15.17 -4.63
C GLN A 42 4.63 15.83 -4.49
N ARG A 43 3.76 15.66 -5.49
CA ARG A 43 2.39 16.18 -5.47
C ARG A 43 1.48 15.44 -4.50
N VAL A 44 1.59 14.11 -4.44
CA VAL A 44 0.65 13.25 -3.70
C VAL A 44 1.10 13.03 -2.26
N GLN A 45 2.41 12.99 -2.01
CA GLN A 45 2.97 12.67 -0.70
C GLN A 45 2.38 13.46 0.48
N PRO A 46 2.10 14.77 0.37
CA PRO A 46 1.48 15.54 1.46
C PRO A 46 0.06 15.07 1.83
N ALA A 47 -0.60 14.31 0.97
CA ALA A 47 -1.92 13.71 1.23
C ALA A 47 -1.84 12.28 1.77
N VAL A 48 -0.62 11.72 1.90
CA VAL A 48 -0.39 10.38 2.44
C VAL A 48 -0.15 10.47 3.94
N ALA A 49 -0.90 9.70 4.70
CA ALA A 49 -0.80 9.59 6.14
C ALA A 49 -0.05 8.31 6.53
N ASN A 50 0.83 8.41 7.51
CA ASN A 50 1.42 7.27 8.21
C ASN A 50 0.54 6.97 9.42
N ILE A 51 0.02 5.76 9.51
CA ILE A 51 -0.87 5.31 10.58
C ILE A 51 -0.11 4.35 11.47
N ASN A 52 -0.04 4.68 12.76
CA ASN A 52 0.51 3.84 13.79
C ASN A 52 -0.61 3.42 14.74
N VAL A 53 -0.73 2.13 14.96
CA VAL A 53 -1.71 1.54 15.87
C VAL A 53 -0.94 0.82 16.96
N GLY A 54 -1.14 1.19 18.21
CA GLY A 54 -0.36 0.56 19.26
C GLY A 54 -0.80 0.84 20.70
N ALA A 55 -0.44 -0.13 21.54
CA ALA A 55 -0.37 -0.04 22.98
C ALA A 55 0.92 -0.72 23.42
N GLU A 56 1.24 -0.74 24.72
CA GLU A 56 2.45 -1.42 25.22
C GLU A 56 2.56 -2.86 24.70
N GLY A 57 3.54 -3.12 23.84
CA GLY A 57 3.85 -4.45 23.28
C GLY A 57 3.06 -4.88 22.05
N ILE A 58 2.16 -4.02 21.52
CA ILE A 58 1.39 -4.25 20.31
C ILE A 58 1.64 -3.06 19.38
N ALA A 59 2.05 -3.32 18.15
CA ALA A 59 2.27 -2.27 17.15
C ALA A 59 1.83 -2.74 15.77
N GLY A 60 0.99 -1.94 15.12
CA GLY A 60 0.64 -2.04 13.70
C GLY A 60 1.07 -0.77 12.99
N ILE A 61 1.50 -0.89 11.75
CA ILE A 61 1.89 0.25 10.91
C ILE A 61 1.24 0.09 9.54
N GLY A 62 0.65 1.17 9.05
CA GLY A 62 0.09 1.25 7.72
C GLY A 62 0.10 2.67 7.19
N SER A 63 -0.58 2.86 6.09
CA SER A 63 -0.74 4.15 5.45
C SER A 63 -2.21 4.51 5.30
N GLY A 64 -2.47 5.76 4.97
CA GLY A 64 -3.81 6.25 4.65
C GLY A 64 -3.75 7.39 3.64
N VAL A 65 -4.91 7.79 3.18
CA VAL A 65 -5.10 8.87 2.21
C VAL A 65 -6.06 9.89 2.80
N VAL A 66 -5.64 11.15 2.92
CA VAL A 66 -6.52 12.24 3.33
C VAL A 66 -7.54 12.51 2.23
N ILE A 67 -8.83 12.32 2.52
CA ILE A 67 -9.90 12.42 1.52
C ILE A 67 -10.72 13.69 1.60
N ASP A 68 -10.62 14.43 2.71
CA ASP A 68 -11.26 15.73 2.84
C ASP A 68 -10.52 16.66 3.82
N ARG A 69 -11.01 17.89 3.94
CA ARG A 69 -10.44 18.90 4.84
C ARG A 69 -10.92 18.79 6.29
N ASP A 70 -11.92 17.95 6.54
CA ASP A 70 -12.44 17.70 7.88
C ASP A 70 -11.63 16.65 8.64
N GLY A 71 -10.55 16.15 8.01
CA GLY A 71 -9.57 15.24 8.61
C GLY A 71 -9.90 13.77 8.43
N HIS A 72 -10.81 13.42 7.52
CA HIS A 72 -11.06 12.01 7.22
C HIS A 72 -9.94 11.40 6.39
N ILE A 73 -9.50 10.23 6.80
CA ILE A 73 -8.42 9.46 6.19
C ILE A 73 -8.95 8.08 5.85
N LEU A 74 -8.89 7.73 4.57
CA LEU A 74 -9.24 6.41 4.06
C LEU A 74 -8.02 5.49 4.19
N THR A 75 -8.23 4.28 4.70
CA THR A 75 -7.20 3.26 4.91
C THR A 75 -7.77 1.85 4.78
N ASN A 76 -6.97 0.82 5.02
CA ASN A 76 -7.46 -0.54 5.12
C ASN A 76 -7.99 -0.86 6.53
N ASN A 77 -9.00 -1.74 6.59
CA ASN A 77 -9.52 -2.24 7.85
C ASN A 77 -8.46 -2.99 8.67
N HIS A 78 -7.66 -3.85 8.03
CA HIS A 78 -6.62 -4.61 8.74
C HIS A 78 -5.55 -3.72 9.38
N VAL A 79 -5.35 -2.48 8.90
CA VAL A 79 -4.41 -1.52 9.52
C VAL A 79 -4.90 -1.09 10.89
N ILE A 80 -6.22 -0.95 11.08
CA ILE A 80 -6.80 -0.39 12.30
C ILE A 80 -7.62 -1.41 13.12
N SER A 81 -7.74 -2.64 12.67
CA SER A 81 -8.60 -3.68 13.27
C SER A 81 -8.34 -3.87 14.76
N LEU A 82 -7.06 -3.89 15.16
CA LEU A 82 -6.67 -4.03 16.57
C LEU A 82 -7.26 -2.92 17.45
N ALA A 83 -7.21 -1.66 17.00
CA ALA A 83 -7.76 -0.53 17.75
C ALA A 83 -9.30 -0.48 17.69
N ALA A 84 -9.90 -1.03 16.66
CA ALA A 84 -11.35 -1.10 16.55
C ALA A 84 -11.96 -2.13 17.52
N ASP A 85 -11.21 -3.17 17.84
CA ASP A 85 -11.65 -4.25 18.73
C ASP A 85 -11.26 -4.01 20.20
N ASP A 86 -10.27 -3.16 20.49
CA ASP A 86 -9.80 -2.84 21.85
C ASP A 86 -9.58 -1.33 22.01
N SER A 87 -10.42 -0.71 22.85
CA SER A 87 -10.34 0.72 23.17
C SER A 87 -9.08 1.14 23.96
N GLY A 88 -8.26 0.21 24.40
CA GLY A 88 -6.96 0.47 25.02
C GLY A 88 -5.84 0.65 23.99
N ILE A 89 -6.11 0.43 22.72
CA ILE A 89 -5.16 0.60 21.63
C ILE A 89 -5.41 1.95 20.95
N GLU A 90 -4.37 2.76 20.85
CA GLU A 90 -4.43 4.10 20.24
C GLU A 90 -4.06 4.06 18.76
N ILE A 91 -4.71 4.94 17.99
CA ILE A 91 -4.33 5.24 16.61
C ILE A 91 -3.69 6.62 16.60
N THR A 92 -2.50 6.71 16.03
CA THR A 92 -1.84 8.00 15.79
C THR A 92 -1.45 8.14 14.33
N VAL A 93 -1.51 9.35 13.82
CA VAL A 93 -1.24 9.69 12.43
C VAL A 93 -0.12 10.72 12.36
N ASN A 94 0.82 10.49 11.45
CA ASN A 94 1.80 11.47 11.02
C ASN A 94 1.58 11.74 9.52
N PHE A 95 1.71 12.97 9.09
CA PHE A 95 1.55 13.33 7.68
C PHE A 95 2.91 13.34 6.99
N ASP A 96 3.00 12.68 5.84
CA ASP A 96 4.21 12.64 5.05
C ASP A 96 4.51 14.01 4.41
N GLY A 97 5.79 14.36 4.42
CA GLY A 97 6.27 15.66 3.90
C GLY A 97 6.44 16.75 4.95
N ASP A 98 6.02 16.51 6.19
CA ASP A 98 6.33 17.40 7.31
C ASP A 98 7.35 16.75 8.25
N PRO A 99 8.64 17.13 8.21
CA PRO A 99 9.67 16.57 9.08
C PRO A 99 9.48 16.93 10.56
N GLU A 100 8.63 17.92 10.87
CA GLU A 100 8.25 18.31 12.22
C GLU A 100 6.87 17.76 12.62
N SER A 101 6.28 16.92 11.77
CA SER A 101 4.97 16.32 11.99
C SER A 101 4.91 15.61 13.35
N ARG A 102 4.08 16.14 14.22
CA ARG A 102 3.74 15.48 15.49
C ARG A 102 2.73 14.39 15.20
N ALA A 103 2.87 13.26 15.89
CA ALA A 103 1.82 12.26 15.90
C ALA A 103 0.52 12.86 16.43
N VAL A 104 -0.55 12.78 15.63
CA VAL A 104 -1.88 13.28 15.97
C VAL A 104 -2.77 12.09 16.28
N PRO A 105 -3.52 12.11 17.39
CA PRO A 105 -4.51 11.07 17.66
C PRO A 105 -5.58 11.01 16.57
N ALA A 106 -6.03 9.81 16.25
CA ALA A 106 -7.13 9.58 15.32
C ALA A 106 -8.17 8.65 15.91
N GLU A 107 -9.42 8.86 15.53
CA GLU A 107 -10.56 8.04 15.93
C GLU A 107 -11.11 7.26 14.75
N VAL A 108 -11.62 6.05 15.01
CA VAL A 108 -12.29 5.25 13.99
C VAL A 108 -13.67 5.82 13.72
N VAL A 109 -13.93 6.29 12.50
CA VAL A 109 -15.24 6.75 12.03
C VAL A 109 -16.12 5.55 11.68
N GLY A 110 -15.55 4.59 10.96
CA GLY A 110 -16.22 3.36 10.60
C GLY A 110 -15.29 2.42 9.83
N ARG A 111 -15.71 1.16 9.74
CA ARG A 111 -14.94 0.13 9.04
C ARG A 111 -15.84 -0.85 8.29
N ASP A 112 -15.30 -1.43 7.24
CA ASP A 112 -15.92 -2.48 6.45
C ASP A 112 -14.92 -3.63 6.23
N PRO A 113 -14.94 -4.63 7.10
CA PRO A 113 -14.05 -5.79 6.99
C PRO A 113 -14.22 -6.56 5.67
N MET A 114 -15.42 -6.56 5.08
CA MET A 114 -15.68 -7.30 3.84
C MET A 114 -14.91 -6.75 2.64
N THR A 115 -14.65 -5.45 2.61
CA THR A 115 -13.86 -4.80 1.55
C THR A 115 -12.46 -4.41 2.01
N ASP A 116 -12.11 -4.70 3.26
CA ASP A 116 -10.85 -4.27 3.90
C ASP A 116 -10.64 -2.76 3.84
N LEU A 117 -11.71 -1.99 4.07
CA LEU A 117 -11.66 -0.52 4.09
C LEU A 117 -12.08 0.03 5.46
N ALA A 118 -11.49 1.15 5.82
CA ALA A 118 -11.86 1.90 7.02
C ALA A 118 -11.65 3.39 6.80
N VAL A 119 -12.38 4.19 7.57
CA VAL A 119 -12.19 5.63 7.69
C VAL A 119 -11.83 5.95 9.13
N ILE A 120 -10.74 6.67 9.31
CA ILE A 120 -10.37 7.29 10.58
C ILE A 120 -10.41 8.81 10.45
N LYS A 121 -10.47 9.51 11.56
CA LYS A 121 -10.51 10.97 11.58
C LYS A 121 -9.49 11.54 12.55
N VAL A 122 -8.76 12.55 12.11
CA VAL A 122 -7.96 13.43 12.96
C VAL A 122 -8.72 14.74 13.20
N GLU A 123 -8.55 15.32 14.38
CA GLU A 123 -9.15 16.61 14.71
C GLU A 123 -8.07 17.67 14.95
N ASP A 124 -8.46 18.94 14.82
CA ASP A 124 -7.60 20.10 15.09
C ASP A 124 -6.29 20.13 14.28
N VAL A 125 -6.33 19.66 13.03
CA VAL A 125 -5.20 19.72 12.09
C VAL A 125 -5.52 20.67 10.95
N ASP A 126 -4.81 21.80 10.90
CA ASP A 126 -4.93 22.78 9.84
C ASP A 126 -4.01 22.45 8.65
N GLY A 127 -4.42 22.88 7.46
CA GLY A 127 -3.56 22.84 6.26
C GLY A 127 -3.41 21.47 5.62
N LEU A 128 -4.31 20.51 5.92
CA LEU A 128 -4.28 19.20 5.31
C LEU A 128 -4.34 19.29 3.78
N THR A 129 -3.44 18.56 3.13
CA THR A 129 -3.50 18.32 1.69
C THR A 129 -4.46 17.16 1.42
N VAL A 130 -5.47 17.42 0.62
CA VAL A 130 -6.48 16.43 0.23
C VAL A 130 -6.07 15.78 -1.08
N ALA A 131 -6.15 14.45 -1.15
CA ALA A 131 -5.86 13.72 -2.37
C ALA A 131 -6.95 13.93 -3.43
N GLU A 132 -6.55 14.00 -4.69
CA GLU A 132 -7.49 13.97 -5.82
C GLU A 132 -7.89 12.52 -6.09
N LEU A 133 -9.18 12.21 -6.04
CA LEU A 133 -9.69 10.89 -6.39
C LEU A 133 -9.92 10.82 -7.90
N GLY A 134 -9.40 9.77 -8.52
CA GLY A 134 -9.56 9.50 -9.94
C GLY A 134 -10.77 8.64 -10.24
N ASP A 135 -10.76 8.01 -11.41
CA ASP A 135 -11.80 7.07 -11.85
C ASP A 135 -11.17 5.70 -12.17
N SER A 136 -11.41 4.74 -11.28
CA SER A 136 -10.88 3.38 -11.44
C SER A 136 -11.52 2.59 -12.59
N ASP A 137 -12.69 3.00 -13.06
CA ASP A 137 -13.35 2.34 -14.19
C ASP A 137 -12.66 2.72 -15.52
N ALA A 138 -12.13 3.95 -15.62
CA ALA A 138 -11.42 4.45 -16.78
C ALA A 138 -10.00 3.87 -16.94
N VAL A 139 -9.41 3.30 -15.89
CA VAL A 139 -8.06 2.73 -15.88
C VAL A 139 -7.94 1.57 -16.88
N GLN A 140 -6.82 1.47 -17.58
CA GLN A 140 -6.55 0.41 -18.55
C GLN A 140 -5.31 -0.42 -18.15
N VAL A 141 -5.30 -1.70 -18.58
CA VAL A 141 -4.11 -2.54 -18.44
C VAL A 141 -2.96 -1.94 -19.24
N GLY A 142 -1.80 -1.79 -18.60
CA GLY A 142 -0.64 -1.13 -19.18
C GLY A 142 -0.47 0.34 -18.76
N ASP A 143 -1.47 0.97 -18.13
CA ASP A 143 -1.32 2.31 -17.58
C ASP A 143 -0.23 2.34 -16.50
N ASN A 144 0.66 3.35 -16.56
CA ASN A 144 1.66 3.56 -15.52
C ASN A 144 1.01 4.02 -14.24
N VAL A 145 1.47 3.45 -13.14
CA VAL A 145 0.98 3.75 -11.78
C VAL A 145 2.11 3.91 -10.78
N VAL A 146 1.83 4.63 -9.73
CA VAL A 146 2.73 4.83 -8.60
C VAL A 146 2.00 4.42 -7.33
N ALA A 147 2.58 3.48 -6.58
CA ALA A 147 2.09 3.11 -5.26
C ALA A 147 2.91 3.86 -4.21
N MET A 148 2.21 4.42 -3.24
CA MET A 148 2.82 5.22 -2.18
C MET A 148 2.39 4.72 -0.81
N GLY A 149 3.23 5.00 0.18
CA GLY A 149 2.96 4.69 1.58
C GLY A 149 4.14 5.09 2.45
N SER A 150 4.00 4.88 3.74
CA SER A 150 5.01 5.25 4.74
C SER A 150 5.37 4.06 5.62
N PRO A 151 6.06 3.04 5.09
CA PRO A 151 6.43 1.87 5.86
C PRO A 151 7.45 2.23 6.96
N GLN A 152 7.18 1.79 8.19
CA GLN A 152 8.12 1.84 9.33
C GLN A 152 8.65 3.24 9.69
N GLY A 153 7.87 4.30 9.43
CA GLY A 153 8.31 5.67 9.71
C GLY A 153 9.42 6.16 8.76
N LEU A 154 9.70 5.42 7.70
CA LEU A 154 10.51 5.90 6.59
C LEU A 154 9.62 6.77 5.71
N ASN A 155 9.79 8.08 5.82
CA ASN A 155 9.00 9.07 5.09
C ASN A 155 8.98 8.72 3.59
N GLY A 156 7.77 8.42 3.09
CA GLY A 156 7.47 8.37 1.68
C GLY A 156 8.13 7.26 0.87
N THR A 157 7.71 6.00 1.07
CA THR A 157 8.08 4.95 0.11
C THR A 157 7.25 5.09 -1.15
N VAL A 158 7.94 5.16 -2.28
CA VAL A 158 7.38 5.27 -3.62
C VAL A 158 7.84 4.09 -4.46
N THR A 159 6.89 3.35 -5.03
CA THR A 159 7.17 2.31 -6.01
C THR A 159 6.37 2.55 -7.27
N ALA A 160 6.91 2.21 -8.43
CA ALA A 160 6.26 2.42 -9.71
C ALA A 160 6.12 1.11 -10.48
N GLY A 161 5.08 1.03 -11.28
CA GLY A 161 4.77 -0.11 -12.12
C GLY A 161 3.67 0.23 -13.10
N ILE A 162 2.93 -0.79 -13.52
CA ILE A 162 1.78 -0.67 -14.42
C ILE A 162 0.54 -1.34 -13.81
N VAL A 163 -0.61 -1.05 -14.33
CA VAL A 163 -1.81 -1.88 -14.15
C VAL A 163 -1.60 -3.18 -14.90
N SER A 164 -1.41 -4.28 -14.17
CA SER A 164 -1.18 -5.60 -14.74
C SER A 164 -2.48 -6.30 -15.13
N ALA A 165 -3.55 -6.08 -14.37
CA ALA A 165 -4.90 -6.59 -14.64
C ALA A 165 -5.96 -5.76 -13.89
N LYS A 166 -7.22 -5.92 -14.30
CA LYS A 166 -8.40 -5.36 -13.62
C LYS A 166 -9.35 -6.49 -13.22
N ASN A 167 -10.24 -6.18 -12.30
CA ASN A 167 -11.31 -7.09 -11.85
C ASN A 167 -10.75 -8.44 -11.41
N ARG A 168 -9.68 -8.41 -10.61
CA ARG A 168 -9.10 -9.62 -10.02
C ARG A 168 -9.78 -9.90 -8.70
N PRO A 169 -10.54 -11.00 -8.59
CA PRO A 169 -11.09 -11.39 -7.30
C PRO A 169 -9.94 -11.79 -6.37
N ILE A 170 -9.80 -11.07 -5.28
CA ILE A 170 -8.85 -11.37 -4.21
C ILE A 170 -9.60 -11.72 -2.94
N ARG A 171 -9.06 -12.66 -2.17
CA ARG A 171 -9.54 -12.91 -0.81
C ARG A 171 -8.80 -11.97 0.13
N LEU A 172 -9.58 -11.28 0.92
CA LEU A 172 -9.12 -10.43 2.01
C LEU A 172 -9.27 -11.25 3.28
N ALA A 173 -8.16 -11.60 3.92
CA ALA A 173 -8.22 -12.35 5.18
C ALA A 173 -8.76 -11.43 6.27
N GLY A 174 -9.79 -11.87 6.97
CA GLY A 174 -10.26 -11.22 8.17
C GLY A 174 -9.20 -11.30 9.28
N GLU A 175 -9.07 -10.26 10.08
CA GLU A 175 -8.22 -10.24 11.26
C GLU A 175 -9.07 -10.22 12.53
N GLY A 176 -8.56 -10.86 13.58
CA GLY A 176 -9.27 -10.92 14.86
C GLY A 176 -10.63 -11.62 14.74
N THR A 177 -11.71 -10.88 14.93
CA THR A 177 -13.10 -11.36 14.83
C THR A 177 -13.72 -11.14 13.45
N ASP A 178 -13.01 -10.50 12.53
CA ASP A 178 -13.51 -10.16 11.20
C ASP A 178 -13.65 -11.40 10.31
N THR A 179 -14.65 -11.36 9.44
CA THR A 179 -14.86 -12.41 8.43
C THR A 179 -14.04 -12.13 7.19
N ASP A 180 -13.62 -13.20 6.50
CA ASP A 180 -12.96 -13.07 5.20
C ASP A 180 -13.84 -12.31 4.21
N GLY A 181 -13.23 -11.36 3.53
CA GLY A 181 -13.86 -10.59 2.45
C GLY A 181 -13.40 -11.04 1.06
N VAL A 182 -14.03 -10.48 0.05
CA VAL A 182 -13.62 -10.61 -1.35
C VAL A 182 -13.77 -9.25 -2.01
N ALA A 183 -12.74 -8.79 -2.69
CA ALA A 183 -12.80 -7.58 -3.50
C ALA A 183 -12.35 -7.86 -4.94
N ASP A 184 -12.94 -7.14 -5.88
CA ASP A 184 -12.42 -7.06 -7.25
C ASP A 184 -11.31 -6.01 -7.26
N ALA A 185 -10.06 -6.46 -7.39
CA ALA A 185 -8.91 -5.59 -7.25
C ALA A 185 -8.30 -5.19 -8.60
N ILE A 186 -7.59 -4.06 -8.57
CA ILE A 186 -6.60 -3.68 -9.57
C ILE A 186 -5.31 -4.42 -9.22
N GLN A 187 -4.77 -5.18 -10.16
CA GLN A 187 -3.46 -5.82 -10.02
C GLN A 187 -2.37 -4.91 -10.60
N THR A 188 -1.25 -4.78 -9.90
CA THR A 188 -0.07 -4.02 -10.33
C THR A 188 1.21 -4.79 -10.04
N ASP A 189 2.26 -4.52 -10.79
CA ASP A 189 3.63 -4.98 -10.52
C ASP A 189 4.45 -3.95 -9.70
N ALA A 190 3.89 -2.76 -9.44
CA ALA A 190 4.43 -1.88 -8.41
C ALA A 190 4.52 -2.64 -7.09
N SER A 191 5.64 -2.53 -6.38
CA SER A 191 5.87 -3.31 -5.16
C SER A 191 4.95 -2.85 -4.04
N ILE A 192 4.01 -3.71 -3.64
CA ILE A 192 3.15 -3.55 -2.48
C ILE A 192 3.70 -4.43 -1.37
N ASN A 193 4.03 -3.84 -0.23
CA ASN A 193 4.62 -4.49 0.93
C ASN A 193 3.96 -3.97 2.22
N PRO A 194 4.13 -4.66 3.36
CA PRO A 194 3.69 -4.14 4.66
C PRO A 194 4.19 -2.70 4.88
N GLY A 195 3.27 -1.82 5.23
CA GLY A 195 3.50 -0.39 5.44
C GLY A 195 2.96 0.51 4.34
N ASN A 196 2.84 0.08 3.08
CA ASN A 196 2.08 0.85 2.09
C ASN A 196 0.62 0.39 1.91
N SER A 197 0.17 -0.60 2.69
CA SER A 197 -1.26 -0.93 2.85
C SER A 197 -2.05 0.28 3.36
N GLY A 198 -3.18 0.56 2.75
CA GLY A 198 -4.02 1.72 3.02
C GLY A 198 -3.57 3.01 2.32
N GLY A 199 -2.34 3.06 1.82
CA GLY A 199 -1.85 4.15 0.99
C GLY A 199 -2.40 4.12 -0.44
N PRO A 200 -2.20 5.20 -1.22
CA PRO A 200 -2.75 5.31 -2.56
C PRO A 200 -1.95 4.55 -3.62
N LEU A 201 -2.68 3.97 -4.58
CA LEU A 201 -2.21 3.72 -5.93
C LEU A 201 -2.70 4.89 -6.80
N VAL A 202 -1.78 5.59 -7.45
CA VAL A 202 -2.12 6.78 -8.25
C VAL A 202 -1.72 6.62 -9.71
N ASP A 203 -2.42 7.33 -10.58
CA ASP A 203 -2.05 7.47 -11.99
C ASP A 203 -0.93 8.52 -12.17
N MET A 204 -0.44 8.70 -13.39
CA MET A 204 0.63 9.65 -13.71
C MET A 204 0.20 11.13 -13.60
N ARG A 205 -1.08 11.42 -13.32
CA ARG A 205 -1.57 12.77 -13.00
C ARG A 205 -1.57 13.01 -11.49
N GLY A 206 -1.34 11.98 -10.67
CA GLY A 206 -1.41 12.00 -9.21
C GLY A 206 -2.82 11.76 -8.66
N ALA A 207 -3.77 11.36 -9.50
CA ALA A 207 -5.10 10.99 -9.04
C ALA A 207 -5.12 9.57 -8.47
N VAL A 208 -5.74 9.39 -7.31
CA VAL A 208 -5.87 8.09 -6.65
C VAL A 208 -6.82 7.22 -7.44
N ILE A 209 -6.35 6.07 -7.91
CA ILE A 209 -7.14 5.07 -8.65
C ILE A 209 -7.44 3.82 -7.82
N GLY A 210 -6.77 3.66 -6.68
CA GLY A 210 -7.01 2.55 -5.76
C GLY A 210 -6.32 2.74 -4.42
N ILE A 211 -6.71 1.91 -3.46
CA ILE A 211 -6.11 1.80 -2.12
C ILE A 211 -5.30 0.51 -2.07
N ASN A 212 -3.99 0.64 -1.84
CA ASN A 212 -3.08 -0.50 -1.79
C ASN A 212 -3.51 -1.46 -0.67
N THR A 213 -3.56 -2.74 -0.98
CA THR A 213 -3.80 -3.78 0.02
C THR A 213 -2.78 -4.90 -0.14
N VAL A 214 -2.22 -5.35 0.97
CA VAL A 214 -1.31 -6.50 1.00
C VAL A 214 -2.15 -7.76 1.10
N ILE A 215 -1.97 -8.66 0.13
CA ILE A 215 -2.47 -10.03 0.29
C ILE A 215 -1.39 -10.84 1.01
N TYR A 216 -1.83 -11.68 1.94
CA TYR A 216 -0.94 -12.66 2.55
C TYR A 216 -0.40 -13.61 1.47
N THR A 217 0.89 -13.46 1.15
CA THR A 217 1.62 -14.44 0.34
C THR A 217 2.46 -15.30 1.26
N GLU A 218 2.57 -16.60 0.99
CA GLU A 218 3.38 -17.54 1.80
C GLU A 218 4.85 -17.11 1.95
N SER A 219 5.34 -16.21 1.10
CA SER A 219 6.72 -15.71 1.08
C SER A 219 6.94 -14.36 1.78
N GLY A 220 5.87 -13.67 2.21
CA GLY A 220 5.95 -12.43 3.01
C GLY A 220 6.45 -11.18 2.29
N GLY A 221 6.63 -11.20 0.96
CA GLY A 221 7.11 -10.05 0.18
C GLY A 221 6.49 -9.98 -1.22
N SER A 222 6.54 -8.80 -1.85
CA SER A 222 6.06 -8.59 -3.21
C SER A 222 6.87 -9.44 -4.21
N GLN A 223 6.18 -10.27 -4.98
CA GLN A 223 6.73 -11.04 -6.10
C GLN A 223 6.29 -10.47 -7.46
N GLY A 224 6.07 -9.16 -7.54
CA GLY A 224 5.49 -8.53 -8.73
C GLY A 224 3.97 -8.70 -8.84
N LEU A 225 3.33 -9.08 -7.73
CA LEU A 225 1.88 -9.20 -7.59
C LEU A 225 1.43 -8.29 -6.45
N GLY A 226 1.08 -7.06 -6.79
CA GLY A 226 0.46 -6.09 -5.90
C GLY A 226 -1.02 -5.96 -6.24
N PHE A 227 -1.82 -5.54 -5.25
CA PHE A 227 -3.25 -5.33 -5.42
C PHE A 227 -3.69 -4.03 -4.77
N ALA A 228 -4.71 -3.41 -5.38
CA ALA A 228 -5.34 -2.22 -4.82
C ALA A 228 -6.86 -2.32 -4.99
N ILE A 229 -7.59 -1.89 -3.96
CA ILE A 229 -9.05 -1.79 -3.98
C ILE A 229 -9.41 -0.58 -4.86
N PRO A 230 -10.26 -0.74 -5.88
CA PRO A 230 -10.60 0.34 -6.81
C PRO A 230 -11.19 1.56 -6.09
N ILE A 231 -10.75 2.76 -6.49
CA ILE A 231 -11.15 3.99 -5.78
C ILE A 231 -12.64 4.29 -5.87
N ASN A 232 -13.33 3.93 -6.97
CA ASN A 232 -14.78 4.15 -7.07
C ASN A 232 -15.55 3.32 -6.02
N MET A 233 -15.08 2.11 -5.71
CA MET A 233 -15.61 1.32 -4.60
C MET A 233 -15.25 1.95 -3.26
N ALA A 234 -13.98 2.28 -3.07
CA ALA A 234 -13.47 2.78 -1.81
C ALA A 234 -14.12 4.12 -1.41
N ALA A 235 -14.32 5.04 -2.36
CA ALA A 235 -15.01 6.30 -2.13
C ALA A 235 -16.46 6.10 -1.69
N ARG A 236 -17.21 5.22 -2.38
CA ARG A 236 -18.59 4.90 -2.01
C ARG A 236 -18.70 4.31 -0.59
N ILE A 237 -17.79 3.41 -0.23
CA ILE A 237 -17.75 2.85 1.13
C ILE A 237 -17.39 3.94 2.15
N ALA A 238 -16.40 4.77 1.86
CA ALA A 238 -16.03 5.87 2.74
C ALA A 238 -17.18 6.85 2.99
N GLU A 239 -17.92 7.24 1.95
CA GLU A 239 -19.10 8.09 2.08
C GLU A 239 -20.15 7.49 3.04
N GLN A 240 -20.44 6.19 2.91
CA GLN A 240 -21.37 5.49 3.80
C GLN A 240 -20.84 5.45 5.25
N LEU A 241 -19.57 5.14 5.45
CA LEU A 241 -18.96 5.12 6.78
C LEU A 241 -18.97 6.50 7.45
N ILE A 242 -18.67 7.57 6.71
CA ILE A 242 -18.72 8.96 7.22
C ILE A 242 -20.15 9.37 7.58
N ALA A 243 -21.14 8.89 6.82
CA ALA A 243 -22.55 9.12 7.12
C ALA A 243 -23.06 8.30 8.33
N GLY A 244 -22.24 7.44 8.92
CA GLY A 244 -22.62 6.52 10.00
C GLY A 244 -23.50 5.36 9.53
N GLU A 245 -23.46 5.06 8.23
CA GLU A 245 -24.22 3.98 7.63
C GLU A 245 -23.39 2.69 7.58
N GLN A 246 -24.06 1.53 7.59
CA GLN A 246 -23.41 0.25 7.31
C GLN A 246 -23.28 0.07 5.80
N PRO A 247 -22.07 -0.22 5.27
CA PRO A 247 -21.88 -0.47 3.85
C PRO A 247 -22.75 -1.61 3.33
N VAL A 248 -23.41 -1.38 2.20
CA VAL A 248 -24.30 -2.36 1.59
C VAL A 248 -23.54 -3.19 0.55
N HIS A 249 -23.48 -4.50 0.76
CA HIS A 249 -22.89 -5.47 -0.14
C HIS A 249 -24.01 -6.28 -0.82
N PRO A 250 -24.35 -5.96 -2.09
CA PRO A 250 -25.40 -6.69 -2.79
C PRO A 250 -24.97 -8.14 -3.03
N THR A 251 -25.87 -9.07 -2.73
CA THR A 251 -25.65 -10.50 -2.98
C THR A 251 -26.69 -11.01 -3.98
N ILE A 252 -26.28 -11.99 -4.79
CA ILE A 252 -27.22 -12.64 -5.74
C ILE A 252 -27.96 -13.82 -5.11
N GLY A 253 -27.83 -14.01 -3.78
CA GLY A 253 -28.57 -15.06 -3.04
C GLY A 253 -28.22 -16.49 -3.45
N VAL A 254 -26.99 -16.74 -3.89
CA VAL A 254 -26.53 -18.11 -4.24
C VAL A 254 -25.22 -18.42 -3.53
N THR A 255 -25.04 -19.70 -3.14
CA THR A 255 -23.72 -20.22 -2.84
C THR A 255 -23.19 -20.96 -4.06
N ALA A 256 -21.92 -20.71 -4.38
CA ALA A 256 -21.25 -21.35 -5.49
C ALA A 256 -20.05 -22.18 -5.02
N ARG A 257 -19.71 -23.21 -5.76
CA ARG A 257 -18.48 -23.97 -5.58
C ARG A 257 -17.71 -24.07 -6.89
N THR A 258 -16.42 -24.30 -6.81
CA THR A 258 -15.62 -24.56 -8.02
C THR A 258 -16.17 -25.80 -8.72
N SER A 259 -16.43 -25.69 -10.02
CA SER A 259 -16.82 -26.85 -10.83
C SER A 259 -15.67 -27.86 -10.88
N THR A 260 -15.93 -29.09 -10.44
CA THR A 260 -14.98 -30.20 -10.50
C THR A 260 -15.18 -31.06 -11.74
N ASN A 261 -16.13 -30.69 -12.58
CA ASN A 261 -16.41 -31.43 -13.81
C ASN A 261 -15.40 -31.01 -14.88
N GLY A 262 -14.42 -31.88 -15.19
CA GLY A 262 -13.26 -31.59 -16.04
C GLY A 262 -13.56 -31.11 -17.48
N ALA A 263 -14.84 -30.91 -17.83
CA ALA A 263 -15.26 -30.39 -19.14
C ALA A 263 -15.49 -28.85 -19.14
N LEU A 264 -15.70 -28.23 -18.00
CA LEU A 264 -15.97 -26.78 -17.86
C LEU A 264 -15.29 -26.24 -16.60
N ALA A 265 -14.35 -25.31 -16.78
CA ALA A 265 -13.83 -24.51 -15.68
C ALA A 265 -14.85 -23.40 -15.36
N GLY A 266 -15.24 -23.27 -14.09
CA GLY A 266 -16.20 -22.26 -13.67
C GLY A 266 -16.73 -22.48 -12.26
N ALA A 267 -17.77 -21.74 -11.92
CA ALA A 267 -18.50 -21.89 -10.67
C ALA A 267 -19.84 -22.64 -10.90
N GLU A 268 -20.11 -23.61 -10.06
CA GLU A 268 -21.40 -24.33 -10.03
C GLU A 268 -22.22 -23.79 -8.85
N VAL A 269 -23.46 -23.37 -9.11
CA VAL A 269 -24.37 -22.97 -8.04
C VAL A 269 -24.70 -24.18 -7.18
N ALA A 270 -24.32 -24.14 -5.91
CA ALA A 270 -24.56 -25.22 -4.96
C ALA A 270 -25.92 -25.08 -4.28
N THR A 271 -26.30 -23.87 -3.89
CA THR A 271 -27.61 -23.57 -3.30
C THR A 271 -28.10 -22.21 -3.74
N VAL A 272 -29.42 -22.03 -3.79
CA VAL A 272 -30.08 -20.74 -3.92
C VAL A 272 -30.70 -20.42 -2.57
N VAL A 273 -30.49 -19.20 -2.07
CA VAL A 273 -31.10 -18.73 -0.82
C VAL A 273 -32.41 -18.08 -1.20
N ASP A 274 -33.50 -18.54 -0.59
CA ASP A 274 -34.81 -17.90 -0.73
C ASP A 274 -34.75 -16.50 -0.15
N GLY A 275 -35.16 -15.48 -0.92
CA GLY A 275 -35.11 -14.07 -0.59
C GLY A 275 -36.18 -13.64 0.41
#